data_5f79452a2aacfcf771c92268be6549f3
#
_entry.id   5f79452a2aacfcf771c92268be6549f3
#
_cell.length_a   1.000
_cell.length_b   1.000
_cell.length_c   1.000
_cell.angle_alpha   90.00
_cell.angle_beta   90.00
_cell.angle_gamma   90.00
#
_symmetry.space_group_name_H-M   'P 1'
#
loop_
_entity.id
_entity.type
_entity.pdbx_description
1 polymer ?
#
loop_
_entity_poly.entity_id
_entity_poly.type
_entity_poly.pdbx_seq_one_letter_code
_entity_poly.pdbx_strand_id
1 'polypeptide(L)'
;MKEVIKEAVDLLNDGQPCVLATVVRTRGSTPQKSGAMLLVRQDGTGVGTLGGGCVEGDIWFAAKEILRNHGGPEFKDYYLNEDIAARDGLVCGGTMYFYLEPFWSDTDFVEIGNHVVDAYEGGNAVGLATIVNVPVHNNTAKLGSKLLLHLDGSVTGTLGNGPLDEQAIAVAKQIAEVGAVQNFTTPDGTEVFVEGFTTPPTLVMVGGGHVGKATADLAHVLGYRVLIVDDRPEFANEERFPYADEITVANYGTWSENISVNVNSFIVVATRGHRYDDMALESALSTNSRYIGLLGSKRKTLMIYQRLLEQGISLERLRDVKAPIGLDIGGLTPEELAVSIMSEIIMVRRGGQGKPLTMDDWYLERVQDKSERTITA
;
A
#
# COMPACT_ATOMS: atom_id res chain seq x y z
N MET A 1 6.56 -0.93 -7.54
CA MET A 1 5.89 0.22 -8.21
C MET A 1 6.83 1.40 -8.39
N LYS A 2 7.56 1.86 -7.36
CA LYS A 2 8.56 2.94 -7.50
C LYS A 2 9.53 2.69 -8.66
N GLU A 3 10.16 1.52 -8.70
CA GLU A 3 11.13 1.14 -9.75
C GLU A 3 10.51 1.16 -11.15
N VAL A 4 9.25 0.74 -11.28
CA VAL A 4 8.52 0.73 -12.57
C VAL A 4 8.28 2.15 -13.08
N ILE A 5 7.81 3.06 -12.21
CA ILE A 5 7.56 4.46 -12.61
C ILE A 5 8.88 5.20 -12.86
N LYS A 6 9.89 4.97 -12.02
CA LYS A 6 11.21 5.57 -12.22
C LYS A 6 11.82 5.14 -13.55
N GLU A 7 11.77 3.85 -13.88
CA GLU A 7 12.23 3.33 -15.16
C GLU A 7 11.49 3.96 -16.34
N ALA A 8 10.16 4.17 -16.22
CA ALA A 8 9.39 4.85 -17.26
C ALA A 8 9.90 6.29 -17.47
N VAL A 9 10.12 7.03 -16.39
CA VAL A 9 10.65 8.40 -16.44
C VAL A 9 12.04 8.45 -17.05
N ASP A 10 12.93 7.53 -16.64
CA ASP A 10 14.31 7.47 -17.14
C ASP A 10 14.33 7.18 -18.64
N LEU A 11 13.55 6.19 -19.12
CA LEU A 11 13.42 5.87 -20.55
C LEU A 11 12.91 7.06 -21.37
N LEU A 12 11.89 7.74 -20.87
CA LEU A 12 11.29 8.88 -21.59
C LEU A 12 12.23 10.09 -21.64
N ASN A 13 13.02 10.32 -20.61
CA ASN A 13 14.09 11.34 -20.61
C ASN A 13 15.16 11.02 -21.66
N ASP A 14 15.42 9.73 -21.91
CA ASP A 14 16.35 9.26 -22.96
C ASP A 14 15.68 9.18 -24.35
N GLY A 15 14.43 9.62 -24.49
CA GLY A 15 13.66 9.57 -25.74
C GLY A 15 13.24 8.16 -26.17
N GLN A 16 13.24 7.20 -25.25
CA GLN A 16 12.89 5.80 -25.51
C GLN A 16 11.42 5.55 -25.14
N PRO A 17 10.59 5.08 -26.09
CA PRO A 17 9.20 4.77 -25.79
C PRO A 17 9.06 3.50 -24.96
N CYS A 18 7.98 3.45 -24.16
CA CYS A 18 7.63 2.28 -23.38
C CYS A 18 6.10 2.14 -23.25
N VAL A 19 5.65 0.97 -22.80
CA VAL A 19 4.24 0.73 -22.45
C VAL A 19 4.16 0.35 -20.98
N LEU A 20 3.31 1.06 -20.23
CA LEU A 20 2.95 0.73 -18.85
C LEU A 20 1.62 -0.02 -18.84
N ALA A 21 1.62 -1.26 -18.39
CA ALA A 21 0.41 -2.05 -18.14
C ALA A 21 0.10 -2.02 -16.64
N THR A 22 -1.10 -1.58 -16.28
CA THR A 22 -1.56 -1.48 -14.89
C THR A 22 -2.78 -2.36 -14.68
N VAL A 23 -2.83 -3.14 -13.61
CA VAL A 23 -4.05 -3.80 -13.13
C VAL A 23 -4.94 -2.75 -12.51
N VAL A 24 -5.98 -2.33 -13.20
CA VAL A 24 -6.85 -1.25 -12.72
C VAL A 24 -8.02 -1.76 -11.89
N ARG A 25 -8.47 -2.99 -12.10
CA ARG A 25 -9.55 -3.60 -11.34
C ARG A 25 -9.42 -5.13 -11.31
N THR A 26 -9.89 -5.76 -10.25
CA THR A 26 -9.98 -7.22 -10.14
C THR A 26 -11.34 -7.65 -9.60
N ARG A 27 -11.79 -8.84 -9.98
CA ARG A 27 -13.01 -9.48 -9.47
C ARG A 27 -12.74 -10.96 -9.21
N GLY A 28 -13.11 -11.44 -8.02
CA GLY A 28 -12.86 -12.82 -7.61
C GLY A 28 -11.40 -13.07 -7.20
N SER A 29 -10.95 -14.34 -7.29
CA SER A 29 -9.58 -14.72 -6.96
C SER A 29 -8.65 -14.41 -8.13
N THR A 30 -7.64 -13.59 -7.91
CA THR A 30 -6.68 -13.14 -8.93
C THR A 30 -5.25 -13.18 -8.41
N PRO A 31 -4.25 -13.45 -9.28
CA PRO A 31 -2.84 -13.55 -8.89
C PRO A 31 -2.25 -12.22 -8.41
N GLN A 32 -2.80 -11.09 -8.85
CA GLN A 32 -2.41 -9.75 -8.40
C GLN A 32 -3.64 -8.89 -8.08
N LYS A 33 -3.41 -7.80 -7.37
CA LYS A 33 -4.42 -6.80 -7.01
C LYS A 33 -4.30 -5.54 -7.86
N SER A 34 -5.34 -4.71 -7.85
CA SER A 34 -5.30 -3.38 -8.49
C SER A 34 -4.09 -2.57 -8.02
N GLY A 35 -3.46 -1.85 -8.93
CA GLY A 35 -2.23 -1.11 -8.73
C GLY A 35 -0.95 -1.88 -9.11
N ALA A 36 -1.01 -3.19 -9.40
CA ALA A 36 0.15 -3.91 -9.91
C ALA A 36 0.49 -3.42 -11.32
N MET A 37 1.80 -3.28 -11.62
CA MET A 37 2.31 -2.67 -12.83
C MET A 37 3.39 -3.51 -13.49
N LEU A 38 3.43 -3.47 -14.81
CA LEU A 38 4.47 -4.01 -15.68
C LEU A 38 4.83 -2.97 -16.74
N LEU A 39 6.08 -2.58 -16.80
CA LEU A 39 6.64 -1.75 -17.87
C LEU A 39 7.29 -2.65 -18.93
N VAL A 40 6.98 -2.40 -20.19
CA VAL A 40 7.59 -3.09 -21.33
C VAL A 40 8.36 -2.07 -22.18
N ARG A 41 9.66 -2.35 -22.39
CA ARG A 41 10.58 -1.53 -23.17
C ARG A 41 10.48 -1.83 -24.67
N GLN A 42 11.03 -0.97 -25.48
CA GLN A 42 11.05 -1.14 -26.95
C GLN A 42 11.81 -2.40 -27.40
N ASP A 43 12.85 -2.81 -26.67
CA ASP A 43 13.59 -4.04 -26.94
C ASP A 43 12.83 -5.32 -26.55
N GLY A 44 11.66 -5.15 -25.93
CA GLY A 44 10.80 -6.22 -25.47
C GLY A 44 11.17 -6.78 -24.09
N THR A 45 12.13 -6.20 -23.38
CA THR A 45 12.36 -6.48 -21.94
C THR A 45 11.38 -5.70 -21.06
N GLY A 46 11.31 -5.99 -19.76
CA GLY A 46 10.40 -5.27 -18.87
C GLY A 46 10.80 -5.31 -17.41
N VAL A 47 10.10 -4.52 -16.60
CA VAL A 47 10.25 -4.44 -15.14
C VAL A 47 8.87 -4.39 -14.48
N GLY A 48 8.74 -5.02 -13.30
CA GLY A 48 7.46 -5.17 -12.62
C GLY A 48 6.82 -6.54 -12.86
N THR A 49 5.58 -6.73 -12.42
CA THR A 49 4.84 -7.99 -12.58
C THR A 49 3.33 -7.81 -12.48
N LEU A 50 2.60 -8.61 -13.23
CA LEU A 50 1.13 -8.72 -13.18
C LEU A 50 0.66 -10.03 -12.55
N GLY A 51 1.58 -10.79 -11.92
CA GLY A 51 1.30 -12.04 -11.23
C GLY A 51 1.86 -13.28 -11.90
N GLY A 52 2.62 -13.13 -13.00
CA GLY A 52 3.21 -14.24 -13.75
C GLY A 52 2.21 -15.05 -14.58
N GLY A 53 2.69 -16.15 -15.16
CA GLY A 53 1.87 -17.07 -15.95
C GLY A 53 1.39 -16.52 -17.28
N CYS A 54 0.33 -17.15 -17.83
CA CYS A 54 -0.23 -16.82 -19.15
C CYS A 54 -0.73 -15.36 -19.24
N VAL A 55 -1.36 -14.87 -18.16
CA VAL A 55 -1.91 -13.49 -18.12
C VAL A 55 -0.83 -12.46 -18.37
N GLU A 56 0.28 -12.58 -17.66
CA GLU A 56 1.40 -11.65 -17.81
C GLU A 56 2.01 -11.74 -19.21
N GLY A 57 2.15 -12.97 -19.75
CA GLY A 57 2.64 -13.21 -21.10
C GLY A 57 1.76 -12.58 -22.18
N ASP A 58 0.43 -12.70 -22.07
CA ASP A 58 -0.51 -12.14 -23.02
C ASP A 58 -0.55 -10.61 -22.98
N ILE A 59 -0.51 -10.03 -21.79
CA ILE A 59 -0.44 -8.56 -21.62
C ILE A 59 0.91 -8.02 -22.09
N TRP A 60 1.99 -8.74 -21.84
CA TRP A 60 3.32 -8.40 -22.34
C TRP A 60 3.37 -8.41 -23.87
N PHE A 61 2.78 -9.44 -24.48
CA PHE A 61 2.66 -9.52 -25.93
C PHE A 61 1.85 -8.34 -26.49
N ALA A 62 0.70 -8.01 -25.87
CA ALA A 62 -0.11 -6.88 -26.28
C ALA A 62 0.66 -5.56 -26.18
N ALA A 63 1.44 -5.34 -25.14
CA ALA A 63 2.28 -4.15 -24.98
C ALA A 63 3.35 -4.05 -26.10
N LYS A 64 3.97 -5.17 -26.49
CA LYS A 64 4.91 -5.22 -27.64
C LYS A 64 4.24 -4.89 -28.95
N GLU A 65 3.01 -5.36 -29.18
CA GLU A 65 2.25 -5.02 -30.39
C GLU A 65 1.90 -3.53 -30.45
N ILE A 66 1.54 -2.92 -29.29
CA ILE A 66 1.32 -1.46 -29.22
C ILE A 66 2.59 -0.71 -29.61
N LEU A 67 3.76 -1.08 -29.06
CA LEU A 67 5.05 -0.44 -29.42
C LEU A 67 5.39 -0.61 -30.89
N ARG A 68 5.22 -1.82 -31.45
CA ARG A 68 5.54 -2.12 -32.84
C ARG A 68 4.66 -1.35 -33.84
N ASN A 69 3.38 -1.18 -33.50
CA ASN A 69 2.38 -0.59 -34.40
C ASN A 69 2.12 0.90 -34.11
N HIS A 70 2.86 1.53 -33.21
CA HIS A 70 2.60 2.90 -32.71
C HIS A 70 1.15 3.07 -32.28
N GLY A 71 0.61 2.07 -31.55
CA GLY A 71 -0.77 2.04 -31.07
C GLY A 71 -1.06 3.06 -29.98
N GLY A 72 -2.35 3.30 -29.75
CA GLY A 72 -2.84 4.11 -28.62
C GLY A 72 -3.03 3.28 -27.34
N PRO A 73 -3.53 3.93 -26.28
CA PRO A 73 -3.87 3.23 -25.04
C PRO A 73 -5.01 2.24 -25.24
N GLU A 74 -4.96 1.13 -24.52
CA GLU A 74 -5.94 0.05 -24.59
C GLU A 74 -6.44 -0.35 -23.20
N PHE A 75 -7.75 -0.62 -23.09
CA PHE A 75 -8.35 -1.28 -21.96
C PHE A 75 -8.64 -2.74 -22.32
N LYS A 76 -8.19 -3.69 -21.47
CA LYS A 76 -8.38 -5.12 -21.70
C LYS A 76 -8.94 -5.78 -20.43
N ASP A 77 -9.93 -6.66 -20.62
CA ASP A 77 -10.33 -7.61 -19.60
C ASP A 77 -9.73 -8.98 -19.89
N TYR A 78 -9.39 -9.70 -18.83
CA TYR A 78 -8.83 -11.03 -18.90
C TYR A 78 -9.58 -11.94 -17.94
N TYR A 79 -10.26 -12.92 -18.49
CA TYR A 79 -11.04 -13.87 -17.73
C TYR A 79 -10.21 -15.13 -17.43
N LEU A 80 -9.98 -15.39 -16.13
CA LEU A 80 -9.25 -16.56 -15.65
C LEU A 80 -10.23 -17.74 -15.59
N ASN A 81 -10.41 -18.45 -16.72
CA ASN A 81 -11.27 -19.65 -16.76
C ASN A 81 -10.52 -20.91 -16.27
N GLU A 82 -11.30 -21.95 -15.93
CA GLU A 82 -10.76 -23.23 -15.41
C GLU A 82 -9.80 -23.92 -16.41
N ASP A 83 -9.96 -23.74 -17.71
CA ASP A 83 -9.11 -24.34 -18.74
C ASP A 83 -7.71 -23.71 -18.81
N ILE A 84 -7.63 -22.39 -18.60
CA ILE A 84 -6.35 -21.66 -18.51
C ILE A 84 -5.69 -21.96 -17.17
N ALA A 85 -6.47 -21.98 -16.09
CA ALA A 85 -6.01 -22.34 -14.75
C ALA A 85 -5.43 -23.76 -14.69
N ALA A 86 -6.03 -24.72 -15.38
CA ALA A 86 -5.57 -26.10 -15.42
C ALA A 86 -4.23 -26.28 -16.16
N ARG A 87 -3.93 -25.46 -17.16
CA ARG A 87 -2.63 -25.48 -17.87
C ARG A 87 -1.47 -24.97 -17.02
N ASP A 88 -1.74 -24.00 -16.14
CA ASP A 88 -0.71 -23.33 -15.32
C ASP A 88 -0.69 -23.84 -13.87
N GLY A 89 -1.57 -24.77 -13.49
CA GLY A 89 -1.70 -25.24 -12.10
C GLY A 89 -2.29 -24.19 -11.15
N LEU A 90 -2.92 -23.13 -11.69
CA LEU A 90 -3.54 -22.05 -10.94
C LEU A 90 -5.05 -22.30 -10.84
N VAL A 91 -5.60 -22.29 -9.63
CA VAL A 91 -7.05 -22.39 -9.38
C VAL A 91 -7.62 -20.97 -9.18
N CYS A 92 -7.48 -20.13 -10.20
CA CYS A 92 -7.98 -18.75 -10.15
C CYS A 92 -9.23 -18.64 -11.03
N GLY A 93 -10.39 -18.28 -10.45
CA GLY A 93 -11.66 -18.11 -11.16
C GLY A 93 -12.12 -16.65 -11.23
N GLY A 94 -11.18 -15.70 -11.32
CA GLY A 94 -11.46 -14.27 -11.30
C GLY A 94 -11.34 -13.58 -12.65
N THR A 95 -11.56 -12.28 -12.67
CA THR A 95 -11.34 -11.41 -13.83
C THR A 95 -10.37 -10.31 -13.44
N MET A 96 -9.39 -10.05 -14.28
CA MET A 96 -8.47 -8.93 -14.17
C MET A 96 -8.73 -7.93 -15.29
N TYR A 97 -8.65 -6.65 -14.98
CA TYR A 97 -8.83 -5.56 -15.93
C TYR A 97 -7.54 -4.76 -16.01
N PHE A 98 -7.04 -4.59 -17.21
CA PHE A 98 -5.77 -3.96 -17.49
C PHE A 98 -5.96 -2.68 -18.30
N TYR A 99 -5.19 -1.68 -17.96
CA TYR A 99 -5.01 -0.50 -18.78
C TYR A 99 -3.56 -0.49 -19.28
N LEU A 100 -3.37 -0.51 -20.59
CA LEU A 100 -2.09 -0.46 -21.26
C LEU A 100 -1.91 0.92 -21.85
N GLU A 101 -0.90 1.63 -21.38
CA GLU A 101 -0.63 3.00 -21.80
C GLU A 101 0.73 3.11 -22.46
N PRO A 102 0.78 3.41 -23.77
CA PRO A 102 2.03 3.75 -24.43
C PRO A 102 2.46 5.17 -24.09
N PHE A 103 3.72 5.34 -23.77
CA PHE A 103 4.37 6.62 -23.63
C PHE A 103 5.38 6.79 -24.77
N TRP A 104 5.16 7.82 -25.56
CA TRP A 104 6.04 8.25 -26.64
C TRP A 104 6.89 9.43 -26.18
N SER A 105 7.90 9.82 -26.95
CA SER A 105 8.85 10.89 -26.57
C SER A 105 8.24 12.28 -26.37
N ASP A 106 7.00 12.50 -26.77
CA ASP A 106 6.25 13.76 -26.65
C ASP A 106 5.19 13.75 -25.54
N THR A 107 5.31 12.85 -24.55
CA THR A 107 4.33 12.69 -23.47
C THR A 107 4.58 13.65 -22.31
N ASP A 108 3.50 14.16 -21.70
CA ASP A 108 3.53 14.93 -20.45
C ASP A 108 3.73 14.02 -19.21
N PHE A 109 3.86 12.71 -19.38
CA PHE A 109 3.98 11.77 -18.27
C PHE A 109 5.25 11.95 -17.43
N VAL A 110 6.33 12.48 -18.03
CA VAL A 110 7.60 12.72 -17.30
C VAL A 110 7.39 13.63 -16.10
N GLU A 111 6.62 14.69 -16.24
CA GLU A 111 6.31 15.62 -15.12
C GLU A 111 5.53 14.89 -14.02
N ILE A 112 4.46 14.17 -14.39
CA ILE A 112 3.63 13.38 -13.46
C ILE A 112 4.49 12.31 -12.78
N GLY A 113 5.28 11.57 -13.56
CA GLY A 113 6.15 10.51 -13.07
C GLY A 113 7.20 11.01 -12.08
N ASN A 114 7.79 12.18 -12.29
CA ASN A 114 8.72 12.81 -11.36
C ASN A 114 8.05 13.11 -10.01
N HIS A 115 6.83 13.65 -9.99
CA HIS A 115 6.09 13.87 -8.75
C HIS A 115 5.76 12.56 -8.01
N VAL A 116 5.45 11.49 -8.76
CA VAL A 116 5.22 10.17 -8.18
C VAL A 116 6.51 9.59 -7.59
N VAL A 117 7.65 9.71 -8.28
CA VAL A 117 8.96 9.25 -7.78
C VAL A 117 9.34 10.04 -6.52
N ASP A 118 9.18 11.37 -6.55
CA ASP A 118 9.44 12.23 -5.39
C ASP A 118 8.60 11.83 -4.16
N ALA A 119 7.31 11.57 -4.36
CA ALA A 119 6.44 11.08 -3.29
C ALA A 119 6.93 9.75 -2.67
N TYR A 120 7.46 8.85 -3.47
CA TYR A 120 8.07 7.60 -2.97
C TYR A 120 9.40 7.83 -2.24
N GLU A 121 10.13 8.89 -2.57
CA GLU A 121 11.47 9.21 -2.01
C GLU A 121 11.44 10.06 -0.75
N GLY A 122 10.27 10.47 -0.30
CA GLY A 122 10.09 11.25 0.93
C GLY A 122 9.46 12.61 0.73
N GLY A 123 9.14 12.95 -0.52
CA GLY A 123 8.38 14.15 -0.85
C GLY A 123 6.90 14.05 -0.48
N ASN A 124 6.14 15.05 -0.88
CA ASN A 124 4.72 15.13 -0.60
C ASN A 124 3.94 14.02 -1.31
N ALA A 125 2.95 13.44 -0.62
CA ALA A 125 2.03 12.49 -1.22
C ALA A 125 1.25 13.14 -2.37
N VAL A 126 0.99 12.36 -3.43
CA VAL A 126 0.18 12.78 -4.57
C VAL A 126 -0.90 11.76 -4.89
N GLY A 127 -2.01 12.22 -5.47
CA GLY A 127 -3.08 11.37 -5.97
C GLY A 127 -3.22 11.53 -7.47
N LEU A 128 -3.07 10.43 -8.24
CA LEU A 128 -3.18 10.42 -9.69
C LEU A 128 -4.50 9.75 -10.11
N ALA A 129 -5.36 10.49 -10.79
CA ALA A 129 -6.54 9.95 -11.44
C ALA A 129 -6.29 9.79 -12.94
N THR A 130 -6.67 8.64 -13.50
CA THR A 130 -6.53 8.33 -14.93
C THR A 130 -7.85 7.78 -15.48
N ILE A 131 -8.33 8.28 -16.61
CA ILE A 131 -9.43 7.66 -17.35
C ILE A 131 -8.92 6.40 -18.02
N VAL A 132 -9.38 5.24 -17.56
CA VAL A 132 -8.88 3.92 -17.99
C VAL A 132 -9.84 3.19 -18.93
N ASN A 133 -11.12 3.59 -18.96
CA ASN A 133 -12.11 3.06 -19.90
C ASN A 133 -13.15 4.10 -20.25
N VAL A 134 -13.49 4.19 -21.54
CA VAL A 134 -14.47 5.13 -22.06
C VAL A 134 -15.45 4.35 -22.96
N PRO A 135 -16.77 4.40 -22.68
CA PRO A 135 -17.77 3.77 -23.55
C PRO A 135 -17.73 4.35 -24.96
N VAL A 136 -18.01 3.51 -25.95
CA VAL A 136 -17.97 3.87 -27.38
C VAL A 136 -18.85 5.08 -27.74
N HIS A 137 -19.88 5.35 -26.95
CA HIS A 137 -20.82 6.46 -27.18
C HIS A 137 -20.46 7.77 -26.46
N ASN A 138 -19.40 7.78 -25.66
CA ASN A 138 -18.94 8.98 -24.96
C ASN A 138 -17.83 9.67 -25.77
N ASN A 139 -18.17 10.82 -26.35
CA ASN A 139 -17.21 11.62 -27.14
C ASN A 139 -16.56 12.75 -26.32
N THR A 140 -16.86 12.86 -25.01
CA THR A 140 -16.38 13.97 -24.18
C THR A 140 -15.18 13.58 -23.29
N ALA A 141 -15.07 12.29 -22.93
CA ALA A 141 -13.95 11.77 -22.17
C ALA A 141 -12.87 11.20 -23.09
N LYS A 142 -11.61 11.49 -22.81
CA LYS A 142 -10.48 10.95 -23.55
C LYS A 142 -9.76 9.89 -22.71
N LEU A 143 -9.63 8.69 -23.25
CA LEU A 143 -8.87 7.59 -22.64
C LEU A 143 -7.44 8.06 -22.38
N GLY A 144 -6.91 7.82 -21.16
CA GLY A 144 -5.58 8.23 -20.74
C GLY A 144 -5.48 9.65 -20.20
N SER A 145 -6.58 10.45 -20.19
CA SER A 145 -6.56 11.75 -19.52
C SER A 145 -6.21 11.59 -18.05
N LYS A 146 -5.35 12.47 -17.53
CA LYS A 146 -4.80 12.42 -16.18
C LYS A 146 -5.03 13.70 -15.41
N LEU A 147 -5.22 13.54 -14.10
CA LEU A 147 -5.29 14.61 -13.12
C LEU A 147 -4.45 14.21 -11.92
N LEU A 148 -3.41 14.98 -11.62
CA LEU A 148 -2.56 14.82 -10.45
C LEU A 148 -2.94 15.84 -9.39
N LEU A 149 -3.34 15.37 -8.22
CA LEU A 149 -3.60 16.17 -7.04
C LEU A 149 -2.36 16.22 -6.14
N HIS A 150 -1.91 17.42 -5.80
CA HIS A 150 -0.85 17.66 -4.83
C HIS A 150 -1.40 17.84 -3.41
N LEU A 151 -0.56 17.64 -2.40
CA LEU A 151 -0.96 17.74 -0.99
C LEU A 151 -1.43 19.13 -0.59
N ASP A 152 -0.91 20.19 -1.23
CA ASP A 152 -1.34 21.59 -1.04
C ASP A 152 -2.70 21.91 -1.67
N GLY A 153 -3.29 20.95 -2.38
CA GLY A 153 -4.57 21.06 -3.07
C GLY A 153 -4.46 21.60 -4.51
N SER A 154 -3.25 21.92 -4.98
CA SER A 154 -3.04 22.25 -6.40
C SER A 154 -3.22 21.01 -7.28
N VAL A 155 -3.53 21.23 -8.56
CA VAL A 155 -3.84 20.20 -9.52
C VAL A 155 -3.06 20.42 -10.81
N THR A 156 -2.47 19.33 -11.34
CA THR A 156 -1.84 19.29 -12.67
C THR A 156 -2.67 18.40 -13.60
N GLY A 157 -3.02 18.89 -14.77
CA GLY A 157 -3.85 18.17 -15.75
C GLY A 157 -5.35 18.22 -15.47
N THR A 158 -6.15 17.45 -16.26
CA THR A 158 -7.61 17.39 -16.17
C THR A 158 -8.14 16.11 -16.81
N LEU A 159 -9.26 15.62 -16.34
CA LEU A 159 -9.99 14.51 -16.97
C LEU A 159 -10.95 14.98 -18.09
N GLY A 160 -11.00 16.29 -18.32
CA GLY A 160 -11.73 16.88 -19.46
C GLY A 160 -13.05 17.58 -19.10
N ASN A 161 -13.53 17.46 -17.86
CA ASN A 161 -14.68 18.25 -17.40
C ASN A 161 -14.63 18.47 -15.87
N GLY A 162 -15.13 19.65 -15.42
CA GLY A 162 -15.07 20.06 -14.01
C GLY A 162 -15.72 19.10 -13.03
N PRO A 163 -16.95 18.61 -13.24
CA PRO A 163 -17.58 17.64 -12.33
C PRO A 163 -16.80 16.33 -12.16
N LEU A 164 -16.17 15.83 -13.21
CA LEU A 164 -15.33 14.63 -13.15
C LEU A 164 -14.03 14.91 -12.40
N ASP A 165 -13.42 16.07 -12.64
CA ASP A 165 -12.23 16.53 -11.92
C ASP A 165 -12.52 16.66 -10.42
N GLU A 166 -13.65 17.28 -10.03
CA GLU A 166 -14.06 17.42 -8.63
C GLU A 166 -14.24 16.05 -7.94
N GLN A 167 -14.87 15.09 -8.61
CA GLN A 167 -15.04 13.74 -8.09
C GLN A 167 -13.69 13.03 -7.93
N ALA A 168 -12.81 13.13 -8.91
CA ALA A 168 -11.48 12.54 -8.87
C ALA A 168 -10.62 13.15 -7.76
N ILE A 169 -10.66 14.47 -7.57
CA ILE A 169 -9.98 15.18 -6.48
C ILE A 169 -10.49 14.71 -5.12
N ALA A 170 -11.81 14.53 -4.95
CA ALA A 170 -12.39 14.05 -3.70
C ALA A 170 -11.89 12.63 -3.34
N VAL A 171 -11.80 11.74 -4.32
CA VAL A 171 -11.23 10.39 -4.13
C VAL A 171 -9.74 10.46 -3.86
N ALA A 172 -8.99 11.22 -4.66
CA ALA A 172 -7.54 11.36 -4.52
C ALA A 172 -7.14 11.89 -3.13
N LYS A 173 -7.87 12.86 -2.58
CA LYS A 173 -7.65 13.37 -1.20
C LYS A 173 -7.75 12.29 -0.13
N GLN A 174 -8.62 11.30 -0.32
CA GLN A 174 -8.81 10.23 0.67
C GLN A 174 -7.69 9.19 0.64
N ILE A 175 -7.06 8.97 -0.53
CA ILE A 175 -6.17 7.85 -0.73
C ILE A 175 -4.69 8.23 -0.93
N ALA A 176 -4.38 9.49 -1.27
CA ALA A 176 -3.01 9.92 -1.56
C ALA A 176 -2.03 9.59 -0.42
N GLU A 177 -2.32 10.06 0.79
CA GLU A 177 -1.43 9.89 1.96
C GLU A 177 -1.31 8.45 2.45
N VAL A 178 -2.27 7.58 2.10
CA VAL A 178 -2.24 6.16 2.51
C VAL A 178 -1.71 5.23 1.42
N GLY A 179 -1.44 5.77 0.23
CA GLY A 179 -0.94 4.98 -0.90
C GLY A 179 -1.90 3.88 -1.33
N ALA A 180 -3.21 4.17 -1.31
CA ALA A 180 -4.25 3.23 -1.72
C ALA A 180 -4.65 3.42 -3.18
N VAL A 181 -5.45 2.50 -3.71
CA VAL A 181 -6.06 2.60 -5.04
C VAL A 181 -7.57 2.50 -4.93
N GLN A 182 -8.28 3.25 -5.76
CA GLN A 182 -9.73 3.23 -5.81
C GLN A 182 -10.22 3.48 -7.24
N ASN A 183 -11.33 2.83 -7.62
CA ASN A 183 -12.00 3.08 -8.88
C ASN A 183 -13.37 3.68 -8.63
N PHE A 184 -13.81 4.49 -9.58
CA PHE A 184 -15.21 4.84 -9.68
C PHE A 184 -15.65 4.85 -11.16
N THR A 185 -16.95 4.68 -11.37
CA THR A 185 -17.58 4.71 -12.68
C THR A 185 -18.62 5.80 -12.69
N THR A 186 -18.58 6.65 -13.69
CA THR A 186 -19.58 7.71 -13.89
C THR A 186 -20.88 7.14 -14.44
N PRO A 187 -22.02 7.87 -14.35
CA PRO A 187 -23.30 7.40 -14.90
C PRO A 187 -23.29 7.08 -16.38
N ASP A 188 -22.41 7.72 -17.16
CA ASP A 188 -22.22 7.46 -18.59
C ASP A 188 -21.28 6.28 -18.88
N GLY A 189 -20.77 5.61 -17.83
CA GLY A 189 -19.95 4.41 -17.94
C GLY A 189 -18.44 4.66 -18.06
N THR A 190 -17.98 5.92 -17.99
CA THR A 190 -16.53 6.22 -17.95
C THR A 190 -15.92 5.70 -16.66
N GLU A 191 -14.83 4.92 -16.75
CA GLU A 191 -14.13 4.39 -15.58
C GLU A 191 -12.87 5.21 -15.30
N VAL A 192 -12.74 5.64 -14.04
CA VAL A 192 -11.57 6.37 -13.53
C VAL A 192 -10.87 5.53 -12.48
N PHE A 193 -9.59 5.34 -12.67
CA PHE A 193 -8.69 4.71 -11.72
C PHE A 193 -7.91 5.78 -10.98
N VAL A 194 -7.91 5.74 -9.66
CA VAL A 194 -7.24 6.72 -8.81
C VAL A 194 -6.23 6.00 -7.93
N GLU A 195 -4.99 6.49 -7.96
CA GLU A 195 -3.87 5.94 -7.22
C GLU A 195 -3.28 6.99 -6.28
N GLY A 196 -3.06 6.62 -5.02
CA GLY A 196 -2.28 7.41 -4.07
C GLY A 196 -0.82 6.97 -4.09
N PHE A 197 0.08 7.93 -4.14
CA PHE A 197 1.52 7.69 -4.06
C PHE A 197 2.10 8.45 -2.87
N THR A 198 2.84 7.74 -2.03
CA THR A 198 3.43 8.27 -0.81
C THR A 198 4.64 7.44 -0.41
N THR A 199 5.38 7.88 0.59
CA THR A 199 6.49 7.11 1.16
C THR A 199 6.07 5.70 1.55
N PRO A 200 6.96 4.72 1.52
CA PRO A 200 6.72 3.42 2.11
C PRO A 200 6.25 3.55 3.57
N PRO A 201 5.43 2.62 4.06
CA PRO A 201 5.02 2.63 5.45
C PRO A 201 6.25 2.61 6.36
N THR A 202 6.22 3.40 7.41
CA THR A 202 7.36 3.56 8.32
C THR A 202 7.03 2.95 9.68
N LEU A 203 7.81 1.96 10.13
CA LEU A 203 7.80 1.53 11.52
C LEU A 203 8.70 2.47 12.33
N VAL A 204 8.15 3.12 13.35
CA VAL A 204 8.92 3.83 14.37
C VAL A 204 8.97 2.96 15.62
N MET A 205 10.12 2.32 15.85
CA MET A 205 10.33 1.43 16.99
C MET A 205 10.93 2.21 18.15
N VAL A 206 10.12 2.52 19.17
CA VAL A 206 10.53 3.21 20.38
C VAL A 206 10.86 2.18 21.45
N GLY A 207 12.15 1.83 21.52
CA GLY A 207 12.72 0.78 22.35
C GLY A 207 13.41 -0.32 21.54
N GLY A 208 14.75 -0.31 21.50
CA GLY A 208 15.59 -1.28 20.78
C GLY A 208 15.85 -2.61 21.51
N GLY A 209 15.04 -2.97 22.51
CA GLY A 209 15.13 -4.24 23.26
C GLY A 209 14.88 -5.48 22.38
N HIS A 210 14.71 -6.67 22.99
CA HIS A 210 14.56 -7.93 22.23
C HIS A 210 13.30 -7.93 21.35
N VAL A 211 12.14 -7.53 21.90
CA VAL A 211 10.90 -7.45 21.11
C VAL A 211 11.01 -6.36 20.04
N GLY A 212 11.61 -5.20 20.39
CA GLY A 212 11.84 -4.12 19.44
C GLY A 212 12.72 -4.57 18.26
N LYS A 213 13.81 -5.31 18.56
CA LYS A 213 14.69 -5.87 17.51
C LYS A 213 13.94 -6.83 16.60
N ALA A 214 13.24 -7.81 17.15
CA ALA A 214 12.47 -8.78 16.38
C ALA A 214 11.37 -8.11 15.52
N THR A 215 10.69 -7.09 16.07
CA THR A 215 9.66 -6.33 15.34
C THR A 215 10.26 -5.52 14.19
N ALA A 216 11.41 -4.88 14.42
CA ALA A 216 12.13 -4.12 13.41
C ALA A 216 12.67 -5.03 12.28
N ASP A 217 13.22 -6.19 12.61
CA ASP A 217 13.68 -7.19 11.64
C ASP A 217 12.53 -7.62 10.70
N LEU A 218 11.39 -7.95 11.31
CA LEU A 218 10.23 -8.38 10.54
C LEU A 218 9.64 -7.24 9.70
N ALA A 219 9.61 -6.02 10.21
CA ALA A 219 9.16 -4.84 9.46
C ALA A 219 10.03 -4.58 8.24
N HIS A 220 11.36 -4.69 8.37
CA HIS A 220 12.29 -4.56 7.25
C HIS A 220 12.01 -5.61 6.16
N VAL A 221 11.84 -6.89 6.52
CA VAL A 221 11.48 -7.97 5.58
C VAL A 221 10.14 -7.68 4.87
N LEU A 222 9.21 -7.03 5.55
CA LEU A 222 7.90 -6.64 5.01
C LEU A 222 7.94 -5.34 4.17
N GLY A 223 9.11 -4.73 3.97
CA GLY A 223 9.31 -3.54 3.16
C GLY A 223 8.88 -2.24 3.83
N TYR A 224 8.86 -2.19 5.16
CA TYR A 224 8.70 -0.94 5.91
C TYR A 224 10.05 -0.20 5.98
N ARG A 225 10.02 1.12 5.94
CA ARG A 225 11.12 1.91 6.49
C ARG A 225 11.17 1.68 7.99
N VAL A 226 12.37 1.59 8.53
CA VAL A 226 12.57 1.27 9.94
C VAL A 226 13.34 2.40 10.63
N LEU A 227 12.67 3.07 11.56
CA LEU A 227 13.27 4.10 12.42
C LEU A 227 13.37 3.55 13.83
N ILE A 228 14.55 3.64 14.42
CA ILE A 228 14.83 3.11 15.78
C ILE A 228 15.09 4.27 16.74
N VAL A 229 14.43 4.23 17.90
CA VAL A 229 14.66 5.15 19.02
C VAL A 229 14.91 4.36 20.28
N ASP A 230 16.01 4.61 20.96
CA ASP A 230 16.25 4.15 22.34
C ASP A 230 17.08 5.22 23.08
N ASP A 231 16.93 5.32 24.40
CA ASP A 231 17.73 6.26 25.22
C ASP A 231 19.16 5.76 25.49
N ARG A 232 19.47 4.54 25.05
CA ARG A 232 20.74 3.86 25.27
C ARG A 232 21.44 3.58 23.95
N PRO A 233 22.68 4.06 23.75
CA PRO A 233 23.43 3.81 22.49
C PRO A 233 23.66 2.33 22.19
N GLU A 234 23.77 1.48 23.20
CA GLU A 234 23.96 0.03 23.02
C GLU A 234 22.70 -0.69 22.46
N PHE A 235 21.53 -0.03 22.51
CA PHE A 235 20.27 -0.53 21.97
C PHE A 235 19.79 0.22 20.70
N ALA A 236 20.43 1.33 20.36
CA ALA A 236 20.16 2.10 19.15
C ALA A 236 21.48 2.36 18.41
N ASN A 237 21.95 1.39 17.61
CA ASN A 237 23.16 1.48 16.84
C ASN A 237 23.12 0.63 15.55
N GLU A 238 24.03 0.91 14.62
CA GLU A 238 24.10 0.24 13.31
C GLU A 238 24.48 -1.24 13.40
N GLU A 239 25.30 -1.64 14.39
CA GLU A 239 25.65 -3.05 14.56
C GLU A 239 24.39 -3.89 14.88
N ARG A 240 23.49 -3.33 15.68
CA ARG A 240 22.23 -3.98 16.07
C ARG A 240 21.17 -3.90 14.97
N PHE A 241 21.10 -2.80 14.22
CA PHE A 241 20.10 -2.52 13.20
C PHE A 241 20.73 -2.07 11.87
N PRO A 242 21.50 -2.94 11.19
CA PRO A 242 22.26 -2.56 10.00
C PRO A 242 21.39 -2.17 8.78
N TYR A 243 20.10 -2.44 8.84
CA TYR A 243 19.12 -2.17 7.80
C TYR A 243 18.21 -0.97 8.12
N ALA A 244 18.34 -0.38 9.31
CA ALA A 244 17.50 0.75 9.71
C ALA A 244 17.77 1.98 8.84
N ASP A 245 16.70 2.65 8.41
CA ASP A 245 16.80 3.87 7.63
C ASP A 245 17.26 5.05 8.50
N GLU A 246 16.94 5.01 9.81
CA GLU A 246 17.34 6.03 10.78
C GLU A 246 17.47 5.42 12.18
N ILE A 247 18.52 5.79 12.91
CA ILE A 247 18.75 5.37 14.28
C ILE A 247 19.00 6.61 15.13
N THR A 248 18.16 6.79 16.14
CA THR A 248 18.20 7.98 17.01
C THR A 248 18.35 7.58 18.48
N VAL A 249 19.42 8.04 19.11
CA VAL A 249 19.57 7.99 20.56
C VAL A 249 18.93 9.23 21.17
N ALA A 250 17.76 9.09 21.80
CA ALA A 250 16.99 10.20 22.31
C ALA A 250 16.27 9.89 23.62
N ASN A 251 15.93 10.96 24.37
CA ASN A 251 15.06 10.86 25.53
C ASN A 251 13.64 10.49 25.07
N TYR A 252 13.03 9.55 25.79
CA TYR A 252 11.69 9.06 25.45
C TYR A 252 10.56 10.10 25.53
N GLY A 253 10.74 11.18 26.27
CA GLY A 253 9.73 12.25 26.36
C GLY A 253 9.72 13.23 25.17
N THR A 254 10.83 13.28 24.41
CA THR A 254 11.00 14.26 23.30
C THR A 254 11.46 13.59 22.00
N TRP A 255 11.37 12.28 21.91
CA TRP A 255 11.85 11.54 20.74
C TRP A 255 11.15 11.96 19.44
N SER A 256 9.86 12.28 19.50
CA SER A 256 9.08 12.67 18.32
C SER A 256 9.50 14.02 17.72
N GLU A 257 10.26 14.84 18.44
CA GLU A 257 10.82 16.08 17.92
C GLU A 257 12.04 15.85 17.01
N ASN A 258 12.65 14.67 17.13
CA ASN A 258 13.89 14.32 16.42
C ASN A 258 13.65 13.41 15.21
N ILE A 259 12.42 12.97 14.96
CA ILE A 259 12.06 12.04 13.90
C ILE A 259 10.85 12.55 13.13
N SER A 260 10.91 12.46 11.80
CA SER A 260 9.77 12.81 10.96
C SER A 260 8.69 11.72 11.01
N VAL A 261 7.55 12.05 11.60
CA VAL A 261 6.37 11.18 11.72
C VAL A 261 5.22 11.77 10.88
N ASN A 262 4.59 10.93 10.08
CA ASN A 262 3.45 11.29 9.24
C ASN A 262 2.32 10.26 9.34
N VAL A 263 1.24 10.45 8.60
CA VAL A 263 0.06 9.55 8.58
C VAL A 263 0.37 8.13 8.04
N ASN A 264 1.55 7.88 7.49
CA ASN A 264 1.99 6.54 7.09
C ASN A 264 3.00 5.93 8.07
N SER A 265 3.13 6.52 9.26
CA SER A 265 3.96 6.01 10.35
C SER A 265 3.16 5.16 11.32
N PHE A 266 3.80 4.07 11.76
CA PHE A 266 3.29 3.08 12.70
C PHE A 266 4.25 3.03 13.89
N ILE A 267 3.82 3.58 15.03
CA ILE A 267 4.66 3.70 16.23
C ILE A 267 4.43 2.50 17.14
N VAL A 268 5.52 1.86 17.56
CA VAL A 268 5.51 0.79 18.55
C VAL A 268 6.32 1.22 19.75
N VAL A 269 5.66 1.39 20.89
CA VAL A 269 6.30 1.72 22.18
C VAL A 269 6.57 0.45 22.95
N ALA A 270 7.86 0.10 23.12
CA ALA A 270 8.33 -1.08 23.81
C ALA A 270 9.62 -0.79 24.60
N THR A 271 9.56 0.22 25.50
CA THR A 271 10.73 0.65 26.27
C THR A 271 11.06 -0.31 27.42
N ARG A 272 12.14 -0.07 28.14
CA ARG A 272 12.63 -0.93 29.23
C ARG A 272 11.80 -0.92 30.52
N GLY A 273 10.67 -0.21 30.61
CA GLY A 273 9.84 -0.21 31.82
C GLY A 273 8.82 0.92 31.86
N HIS A 274 7.86 0.76 32.75
CA HIS A 274 6.67 1.61 32.84
C HIS A 274 6.93 3.11 33.04
N ARG A 275 8.09 3.50 33.61
CA ARG A 275 8.47 4.92 33.76
C ARG A 275 8.89 5.59 32.48
N TYR A 276 9.26 4.82 31.48
CA TYR A 276 9.68 5.31 30.16
C TYR A 276 8.58 5.16 29.13
N ASP A 277 7.69 4.16 29.35
CA ASP A 277 6.59 3.93 28.42
C ASP A 277 5.53 5.06 28.46
N ASP A 278 5.27 5.65 29.64
CA ASP A 278 4.36 6.79 29.77
C ASP A 278 4.91 8.03 29.01
N MET A 279 6.18 8.35 29.20
CA MET A 279 6.84 9.45 28.49
C MET A 279 6.89 9.20 26.96
N ALA A 280 7.25 7.97 26.58
CA ALA A 280 7.34 7.60 25.15
C ALA A 280 5.96 7.61 24.47
N LEU A 281 4.93 7.16 25.19
CA LEU A 281 3.56 7.18 24.67
C LEU A 281 3.00 8.59 24.60
N GLU A 282 3.28 9.46 25.58
CA GLU A 282 2.91 10.88 25.54
C GLU A 282 3.48 11.57 24.30
N SER A 283 4.79 11.37 24.05
CA SER A 283 5.46 11.90 22.86
C SER A 283 4.88 11.30 21.56
N ALA A 284 4.51 10.02 21.53
CA ALA A 284 3.82 9.42 20.39
C ALA A 284 2.43 10.03 20.13
N LEU A 285 1.68 10.31 21.19
CA LEU A 285 0.35 10.89 21.13
C LEU A 285 0.33 12.33 20.60
N SER A 286 1.46 13.06 20.63
CA SER A 286 1.58 14.38 20.01
C SER A 286 1.71 14.35 18.50
N THR A 287 1.94 13.16 17.90
CA THR A 287 2.12 12.98 16.46
C THR A 287 0.79 12.73 15.74
N ASN A 288 0.81 12.84 14.41
CA ASN A 288 -0.31 12.46 13.54
C ASN A 288 -0.10 11.07 12.90
N SER A 289 0.62 10.17 13.58
CA SER A 289 0.83 8.80 13.13
C SER A 289 -0.48 8.03 12.97
N ARG A 290 -0.52 7.11 12.01
CA ARG A 290 -1.68 6.26 11.72
C ARG A 290 -1.96 5.22 12.81
N TYR A 291 -0.94 4.82 13.54
CA TYR A 291 -1.01 3.73 14.51
C TYR A 291 -0.04 4.01 15.65
N ILE A 292 -0.53 3.82 16.87
CA ILE A 292 0.29 3.83 18.09
C ILE A 292 -0.04 2.56 18.86
N GLY A 293 0.98 1.73 19.08
CA GLY A 293 0.85 0.51 19.87
C GLY A 293 1.77 0.53 21.09
N LEU A 294 1.27 0.03 22.22
CA LEU A 294 2.01 -0.05 23.49
C LEU A 294 2.19 -1.50 23.92
N LEU A 295 3.45 -1.93 24.03
CA LEU A 295 3.80 -3.25 24.57
C LEU A 295 3.65 -3.28 26.08
N GLY A 296 2.78 -4.15 26.59
CA GLY A 296 2.59 -4.32 28.01
C GLY A 296 1.37 -5.15 28.38
N SER A 297 1.28 -5.54 29.64
CA SER A 297 0.08 -6.20 30.16
C SER A 297 -1.06 -5.20 30.36
N LYS A 298 -2.31 -5.70 30.37
CA LYS A 298 -3.51 -4.87 30.68
C LYS A 298 -3.33 -4.04 31.96
N ARG A 299 -2.76 -4.63 33.02
CA ARG A 299 -2.49 -3.91 34.28
C ARG A 299 -1.51 -2.75 34.11
N LYS A 300 -0.43 -2.96 33.35
CA LYS A 300 0.55 -1.91 33.02
C LYS A 300 -0.09 -0.78 32.19
N THR A 301 -0.87 -1.14 31.19
CA THR A 301 -1.59 -0.18 30.36
C THR A 301 -2.51 0.72 31.19
N LEU A 302 -3.28 0.16 32.11
CA LEU A 302 -4.18 0.94 32.98
C LEU A 302 -3.42 1.94 33.83
N MET A 303 -2.26 1.55 34.40
CA MET A 303 -1.43 2.46 35.21
C MET A 303 -0.87 3.62 34.37
N ILE A 304 -0.44 3.35 33.12
CA ILE A 304 0.05 4.37 32.20
C ILE A 304 -1.09 5.31 31.80
N TYR A 305 -2.24 4.78 31.44
CA TYR A 305 -3.40 5.58 31.05
C TYR A 305 -3.88 6.50 32.18
N GLN A 306 -3.90 6.00 33.43
CA GLN A 306 -4.26 6.85 34.56
C GLN A 306 -3.33 8.06 34.68
N ARG A 307 -2.01 7.88 34.55
CA ARG A 307 -1.03 8.97 34.60
C ARG A 307 -1.23 9.97 33.45
N LEU A 308 -1.44 9.48 32.24
CA LEU A 308 -1.64 10.34 31.08
C LEU A 308 -2.94 11.16 31.19
N LEU A 309 -4.00 10.59 31.77
CA LEU A 309 -5.24 11.32 32.09
C LEU A 309 -4.98 12.42 33.14
N GLU A 310 -4.19 12.13 34.19
CA GLU A 310 -3.79 13.10 35.20
C GLU A 310 -2.94 14.25 34.61
N GLN A 311 -2.21 13.99 33.52
CA GLN A 311 -1.44 14.99 32.75
C GLN A 311 -2.29 15.74 31.71
N GLY A 312 -3.59 15.40 31.56
CA GLY A 312 -4.52 16.14 30.71
C GLY A 312 -4.68 15.53 29.30
N ILE A 313 -4.10 14.37 29.01
CA ILE A 313 -4.37 13.64 27.76
C ILE A 313 -5.84 13.15 27.79
N SER A 314 -6.59 13.37 26.73
CA SER A 314 -7.99 12.97 26.68
C SER A 314 -8.18 11.45 26.57
N LEU A 315 -9.25 10.93 27.18
CA LEU A 315 -9.61 9.52 27.05
C LEU A 315 -9.89 9.11 25.61
N GLU A 316 -10.40 10.03 24.80
CA GLU A 316 -10.63 9.80 23.37
C GLU A 316 -9.32 9.49 22.65
N ARG A 317 -8.27 10.29 22.90
CA ARG A 317 -6.95 10.07 22.31
C ARG A 317 -6.32 8.75 22.76
N LEU A 318 -6.54 8.34 24.01
CA LEU A 318 -6.05 7.06 24.54
C LEU A 318 -6.78 5.84 23.96
N ARG A 319 -8.03 5.99 23.50
CA ARG A 319 -8.77 4.89 22.82
C ARG A 319 -8.18 4.51 21.47
N ASP A 320 -7.47 5.41 20.81
CA ASP A 320 -6.81 5.15 19.54
C ASP A 320 -5.57 4.27 19.71
N VAL A 321 -4.97 4.23 20.92
CA VAL A 321 -3.79 3.42 21.22
C VAL A 321 -4.15 1.94 21.28
N LYS A 322 -3.38 1.11 20.57
CA LYS A 322 -3.50 -0.34 20.63
C LYS A 322 -2.68 -0.87 21.83
N ALA A 323 -3.36 -1.19 22.93
CA ALA A 323 -2.75 -1.61 24.18
C ALA A 323 -3.64 -2.61 24.95
N PRO A 324 -3.15 -3.81 25.22
CA PRO A 324 -1.90 -4.41 24.76
C PRO A 324 -1.80 -4.49 23.25
N ILE A 325 -0.60 -4.22 22.71
CA ILE A 325 -0.34 -4.27 21.25
C ILE A 325 -0.40 -5.69 20.72
N GLY A 326 -0.85 -5.86 19.48
CA GLY A 326 -0.80 -7.10 18.72
C GLY A 326 -2.10 -7.89 18.72
N LEU A 327 -2.22 -8.79 17.74
CA LEU A 327 -3.31 -9.76 17.66
C LEU A 327 -3.07 -10.90 18.66
N ASP A 328 -4.13 -11.42 19.26
CA ASP A 328 -4.05 -12.61 20.13
C ASP A 328 -3.82 -13.88 19.31
N ILE A 329 -2.56 -14.22 19.12
CA ILE A 329 -2.10 -15.44 18.44
C ILE A 329 -1.43 -16.43 19.39
N GLY A 330 -1.41 -16.14 20.72
CA GLY A 330 -0.76 -16.97 21.72
C GLY A 330 0.77 -16.86 21.75
N GLY A 331 1.37 -15.81 21.18
CA GLY A 331 2.81 -15.63 21.10
C GLY A 331 3.48 -15.43 22.46
N LEU A 332 4.66 -16.06 22.65
CA LEU A 332 5.45 -16.03 23.89
C LEU A 332 6.86 -15.49 23.67
N THR A 333 7.52 -15.83 22.55
CA THR A 333 8.88 -15.36 22.25
C THR A 333 8.87 -13.94 21.67
N PRO A 334 10.00 -13.22 21.70
CA PRO A 334 10.10 -11.92 21.05
C PRO A 334 9.71 -11.95 19.56
N GLU A 335 10.07 -13.01 18.85
CA GLU A 335 9.77 -13.21 17.43
C GLU A 335 8.27 -13.47 17.20
N GLU A 336 7.62 -14.29 18.04
CA GLU A 336 6.17 -14.51 17.99
C GLU A 336 5.38 -13.24 18.32
N LEU A 337 5.85 -12.46 19.31
CA LEU A 337 5.28 -11.15 19.60
C LEU A 337 5.45 -10.18 18.43
N ALA A 338 6.59 -10.21 17.75
CA ALA A 338 6.81 -9.42 16.53
C ALA A 338 5.81 -9.79 15.42
N VAL A 339 5.53 -11.07 15.21
CA VAL A 339 4.49 -11.54 14.28
C VAL A 339 3.11 -11.00 14.67
N SER A 340 2.75 -11.09 15.95
CA SER A 340 1.49 -10.56 16.50
C SER A 340 1.35 -9.05 16.24
N ILE A 341 2.40 -8.28 16.55
CA ILE A 341 2.45 -6.82 16.36
C ILE A 341 2.35 -6.45 14.88
N MET A 342 3.18 -7.03 14.04
CA MET A 342 3.18 -6.71 12.61
C MET A 342 1.89 -7.17 11.92
N SER A 343 1.26 -8.25 12.38
CA SER A 343 -0.06 -8.66 11.88
C SER A 343 -1.13 -7.63 12.20
N GLU A 344 -1.15 -7.04 13.42
CA GLU A 344 -2.09 -5.96 13.75
C GLU A 344 -1.81 -4.70 12.93
N ILE A 345 -0.54 -4.32 12.75
CA ILE A 345 -0.14 -3.19 11.91
C ILE A 345 -0.60 -3.38 10.46
N ILE A 346 -0.38 -4.57 9.89
CA ILE A 346 -0.85 -4.90 8.53
C ILE A 346 -2.37 -4.86 8.46
N MET A 347 -3.06 -5.40 9.45
CA MET A 347 -4.52 -5.38 9.55
C MET A 347 -5.06 -3.95 9.51
N VAL A 348 -4.51 -3.05 10.35
CA VAL A 348 -4.89 -1.63 10.37
C VAL A 348 -4.57 -0.93 9.06
N ARG A 349 -3.39 -1.20 8.51
CA ARG A 349 -2.94 -0.59 7.24
C ARG A 349 -3.80 -1.00 6.05
N ARG A 350 -4.22 -2.27 5.99
CA ARG A 350 -4.92 -2.88 4.84
C ARG A 350 -6.43 -3.02 5.02
N GLY A 351 -6.96 -2.69 6.20
CA GLY A 351 -8.40 -2.83 6.50
C GLY A 351 -8.84 -4.29 6.70
N GLY A 352 -7.92 -5.17 7.11
CA GLY A 352 -8.22 -6.56 7.43
C GLY A 352 -9.03 -6.71 8.72
N GLN A 353 -9.57 -7.91 8.97
CA GLN A 353 -10.37 -8.20 10.16
C GLN A 353 -9.61 -9.02 11.22
N GLY A 354 -8.41 -9.51 10.93
CA GLY A 354 -7.63 -10.36 11.84
C GLY A 354 -8.25 -11.74 12.11
N LYS A 355 -9.21 -12.18 11.29
CA LYS A 355 -9.88 -13.48 11.41
C LYS A 355 -9.20 -14.55 10.54
N PRO A 356 -9.27 -15.83 10.92
CA PRO A 356 -8.88 -16.92 10.03
C PRO A 356 -9.61 -16.86 8.68
N LEU A 357 -8.90 -17.14 7.60
CA LEU A 357 -9.46 -17.21 6.23
C LEU A 357 -9.96 -18.64 5.93
N THR A 358 -10.58 -19.30 6.89
CA THR A 358 -11.21 -20.61 6.70
C THR A 358 -12.51 -20.46 5.92
N MET A 359 -12.85 -21.48 5.14
CA MET A 359 -14.16 -21.52 4.48
C MET A 359 -15.28 -21.62 5.52
N ASP A 360 -16.34 -20.86 5.31
CA ASP A 360 -17.57 -21.01 6.08
C ASP A 360 -18.23 -22.35 5.78
N ASP A 361 -18.92 -22.94 6.76
CA ASP A 361 -19.62 -24.24 6.64
C ASP A 361 -20.58 -24.27 5.44
N TRP A 362 -21.21 -23.16 5.12
CA TRP A 362 -22.06 -23.01 3.94
C TRP A 362 -21.39 -23.41 2.61
N TYR A 363 -20.09 -23.09 2.46
CA TYR A 363 -19.35 -23.53 1.26
C TYR A 363 -19.11 -25.03 1.24
N LEU A 364 -18.83 -25.62 2.40
CA LEU A 364 -18.60 -27.06 2.55
C LEU A 364 -19.90 -27.85 2.27
N GLU A 365 -21.03 -27.41 2.82
CA GLU A 365 -22.35 -27.99 2.56
C GLU A 365 -22.70 -27.95 1.06
N ARG A 366 -22.41 -26.85 0.38
CA ARG A 366 -22.65 -26.72 -1.07
C ARG A 366 -21.78 -27.67 -1.92
N VAL A 367 -20.57 -27.96 -1.48
CA VAL A 367 -19.70 -28.96 -2.15
C VAL A 367 -20.27 -30.35 -1.95
N GLN A 368 -20.73 -30.67 -0.74
CA GLN A 368 -21.38 -31.95 -0.42
C GLN A 368 -22.63 -32.19 -1.28
N ASP A 369 -23.55 -31.20 -1.33
CA ASP A 369 -24.76 -31.26 -2.15
C ASP A 369 -24.49 -31.52 -3.64
N LYS A 370 -23.42 -30.87 -4.19
CA LYS A 370 -23.00 -31.08 -5.58
C LYS A 370 -22.48 -32.50 -5.81
N SER A 371 -21.67 -33.02 -4.88
CA SER A 371 -21.10 -34.37 -5.01
C SER A 371 -22.20 -35.47 -4.93
N GLU A 372 -23.19 -35.29 -4.05
CA GLU A 372 -24.32 -36.21 -3.91
C GLU A 372 -25.21 -36.24 -5.15
N ARG A 373 -25.44 -35.10 -5.81
CA ARG A 373 -26.18 -35.02 -7.09
C ARG A 373 -25.44 -35.68 -8.25
N THR A 374 -24.10 -35.66 -8.25
CA THR A 374 -23.28 -36.30 -9.31
C THR A 374 -23.22 -37.81 -9.15
N ILE A 375 -23.33 -38.33 -7.91
CA ILE A 375 -23.34 -39.78 -7.64
C ILE A 375 -24.70 -40.42 -7.95
N THR A 376 -25.76 -39.61 -7.91
CA THR A 376 -27.16 -40.07 -8.15
C THR A 376 -27.65 -39.84 -9.59
N ALA A 377 -26.87 -39.29 -10.47
CA ALA A 377 -27.10 -39.09 -11.91
C ALA A 377 -26.24 -40.04 -12.74
#